data_62f56da956f8f07d4e4bd13d8397523c
#
_entry.id   62f56da956f8f07d4e4bd13d8397523c
#
_cell.length_a   1.000
_cell.length_b   1.000
_cell.length_c   1.000
_cell.angle_alpha   90.00
_cell.angle_beta   90.00
_cell.angle_gamma   90.00
#
_symmetry.space_group_name_H-M   'P 1'
#
loop_
_entity.id
_entity.type
_entity.pdbx_description
1 polymer ?
#
loop_
_entity_poly.entity_id
_entity_poly.type
_entity_poly.pdbx_seq_one_letter_code
_entity_poly.pdbx_strand_id
1 'polypeptide(L)'
;VTAEAQDGSTLATPNLNNANFATPSDGSAPRMQMYLWNSRKPSKLVVNTGSLTGNVYNVNDNAFTAGHVNLPLDPAALTNELVLYEDAVPDISDACEVPVNAAALSGKIVVIRRGTCSFVIKVKNAQDAGAVAVVVVNNVAGGISMAGADATITIPAVSMSQVDGEALIAALGSGAYSISLSSPEVYVNGDGDFDNGIIAHEYTHGISTRLVGGGGGLNSAEQPG
;
A
#
# COMPACT_ATOMS: atom_id res chain seq x y z
N VAL A 1 28.78 8.95 -22.50
CA VAL A 1 27.95 8.24 -21.48
C VAL A 1 27.21 7.15 -22.22
N THR A 2 27.27 5.93 -21.70
CA THR A 2 26.39 4.86 -22.12
C THR A 2 25.18 4.87 -21.15
N ALA A 3 23.96 4.91 -21.68
CA ALA A 3 22.75 4.77 -20.90
C ALA A 3 22.11 3.39 -21.19
N GLU A 4 21.80 2.65 -20.17
CA GLU A 4 21.26 1.30 -20.25
C GLU A 4 19.90 1.26 -19.59
N ALA A 5 18.85 1.05 -20.41
CA ALA A 5 17.48 0.87 -19.97
C ALA A 5 17.25 -0.58 -19.53
N GLN A 6 16.41 -0.79 -18.52
CA GLN A 6 15.99 -2.12 -18.04
C GLN A 6 17.17 -3.06 -17.77
N ASP A 7 18.29 -2.50 -17.27
CA ASP A 7 19.51 -3.29 -17.05
C ASP A 7 19.25 -4.44 -16.05
N GLY A 8 19.79 -5.62 -16.38
CA GLY A 8 19.61 -6.82 -15.56
C GLY A 8 18.20 -7.41 -15.54
N SER A 9 17.24 -6.91 -16.34
CA SER A 9 15.87 -7.43 -16.40
C SER A 9 15.77 -8.88 -16.87
N THR A 10 16.74 -9.36 -17.62
CA THR A 10 16.81 -10.73 -18.14
C THR A 10 17.55 -11.71 -17.23
N LEU A 11 18.08 -11.26 -16.09
CA LEU A 11 18.74 -12.12 -15.12
C LEU A 11 17.72 -13.02 -14.44
N ALA A 12 18.17 -14.23 -14.02
CA ALA A 12 17.35 -15.16 -13.22
C ALA A 12 16.87 -14.50 -11.90
N THR A 13 17.64 -13.55 -11.37
CA THR A 13 17.24 -12.68 -10.28
C THR A 13 17.42 -11.25 -10.77
N PRO A 14 16.36 -10.60 -11.31
CA PRO A 14 16.47 -9.26 -11.85
C PRO A 14 16.89 -8.23 -10.79
N ASN A 15 17.75 -7.31 -11.17
CA ASN A 15 17.99 -6.11 -10.37
C ASN A 15 16.75 -5.21 -10.48
N LEU A 16 16.17 -4.84 -9.35
CA LEU A 16 14.94 -4.04 -9.29
C LEU A 16 15.10 -2.86 -8.33
N ASN A 17 14.25 -1.84 -8.53
CA ASN A 17 14.10 -0.71 -7.60
C ASN A 17 15.41 0.03 -7.35
N ASN A 18 16.20 0.23 -8.37
CA ASN A 18 17.46 0.95 -8.27
C ASN A 18 17.82 1.64 -9.59
N ALA A 19 18.75 2.56 -9.51
CA ALA A 19 19.48 3.14 -10.63
C ALA A 19 20.91 3.43 -10.14
N ASN A 20 21.86 3.61 -11.04
CA ASN A 20 23.19 4.05 -10.65
C ASN A 20 23.91 4.76 -11.81
N PHE A 21 24.90 5.56 -11.44
CA PHE A 21 25.83 6.19 -12.36
C PHE A 21 27.26 5.79 -12.00
N ALA A 22 27.94 5.10 -12.89
CA ALA A 22 29.35 4.74 -12.75
C ALA A 22 30.23 5.79 -13.47
N THR A 23 31.19 6.34 -12.73
CA THR A 23 32.16 7.33 -13.24
C THR A 23 33.57 6.72 -13.20
N PRO A 24 34.00 6.02 -14.24
CA PRO A 24 35.35 5.45 -14.30
C PRO A 24 36.39 6.57 -14.47
N SER A 25 37.67 6.20 -14.35
CA SER A 25 38.79 7.10 -14.59
C SER A 25 38.73 7.77 -15.97
N ASP A 26 39.38 8.94 -16.09
CA ASP A 26 39.47 9.67 -17.35
C ASP A 26 40.00 8.79 -18.51
N GLY A 27 39.36 8.92 -19.65
CA GLY A 27 39.62 8.07 -20.82
C GLY A 27 38.60 6.92 -21.01
N SER A 28 37.81 6.59 -19.97
CA SER A 28 36.75 5.62 -20.07
C SER A 28 35.37 6.29 -20.06
N ALA A 29 34.41 5.74 -20.83
CA ALA A 29 33.07 6.29 -20.88
C ALA A 29 32.28 6.00 -19.58
N PRO A 30 31.64 7.01 -18.98
CA PRO A 30 30.74 6.76 -17.85
C PRO A 30 29.47 6.00 -18.27
N ARG A 31 28.86 5.28 -17.33
CA ARG A 31 27.68 4.45 -17.57
C ARG A 31 26.58 4.78 -16.57
N MET A 32 25.39 5.04 -17.08
CA MET A 32 24.16 5.14 -16.31
C MET A 32 23.33 3.87 -16.52
N GLN A 33 22.89 3.26 -15.45
CA GLN A 33 22.08 2.05 -15.47
C GLN A 33 20.73 2.34 -14.81
N MET A 34 19.68 2.01 -15.52
CA MET A 34 18.31 2.16 -15.07
C MET A 34 17.68 0.77 -14.96
N TYR A 35 17.18 0.43 -13.79
CA TYR A 35 16.56 -0.86 -13.53
C TYR A 35 15.04 -0.75 -13.60
N LEU A 36 14.37 -1.92 -13.64
CA LEU A 36 12.93 -1.96 -13.50
C LEU A 36 12.52 -1.68 -12.05
N TRP A 37 11.45 -0.92 -11.89
CA TRP A 37 10.82 -0.64 -10.60
C TRP A 37 9.53 -1.45 -10.47
N ASN A 38 9.44 -2.32 -9.48
CA ASN A 38 8.21 -3.04 -9.20
C ASN A 38 7.28 -2.13 -8.37
N SER A 39 6.50 -1.31 -9.05
CA SER A 39 5.42 -0.58 -8.40
C SER A 39 4.23 -1.51 -8.18
N ARG A 40 3.88 -1.76 -6.93
CA ARG A 40 2.63 -2.43 -6.60
C ARG A 40 1.48 -1.45 -6.88
N LYS A 41 0.58 -1.77 -7.80
CA LYS A 41 -0.70 -1.05 -7.85
C LYS A 41 -1.40 -1.22 -6.51
N PRO A 42 -2.05 -0.18 -5.97
CA PRO A 42 -2.82 -0.33 -4.75
C PRO A 42 -3.91 -1.37 -4.95
N SER A 43 -4.24 -2.08 -3.89
CA SER A 43 -5.46 -2.89 -3.83
C SER A 43 -6.68 -1.99 -3.98
N LYS A 44 -7.80 -2.54 -4.37
CA LYS A 44 -9.01 -1.74 -4.64
C LYS A 44 -10.21 -2.24 -3.85
N LEU A 45 -11.07 -1.29 -3.52
CA LEU A 45 -12.42 -1.49 -3.05
C LEU A 45 -13.37 -0.96 -4.11
N VAL A 46 -14.26 -1.81 -4.60
CA VAL A 46 -15.29 -1.45 -5.59
C VAL A 46 -16.65 -1.50 -4.90
N VAL A 47 -17.44 -0.46 -5.04
CA VAL A 47 -18.83 -0.41 -4.53
C VAL A 47 -19.76 -1.00 -5.58
N ASN A 48 -20.46 -2.08 -5.24
CA ASN A 48 -21.32 -2.82 -6.15
C ASN A 48 -22.79 -2.37 -6.11
N THR A 49 -23.26 -1.88 -4.94
CA THR A 49 -24.66 -1.46 -4.75
C THR A 49 -24.76 -0.17 -3.94
N GLY A 50 -25.90 0.50 -3.98
CA GLY A 50 -26.18 1.74 -3.25
C GLY A 50 -25.89 3.00 -4.07
N SER A 51 -25.94 4.17 -3.44
CA SER A 51 -25.75 5.47 -4.10
C SER A 51 -24.34 5.71 -4.61
N LEU A 52 -23.35 4.92 -4.13
CA LEU A 52 -21.95 5.00 -4.54
C LEU A 52 -21.57 3.89 -5.54
N THR A 53 -22.53 3.19 -6.13
CA THR A 53 -22.28 2.09 -7.07
C THR A 53 -21.34 2.51 -8.20
N GLY A 54 -20.33 1.68 -8.47
CA GLY A 54 -19.32 1.92 -9.49
C GLY A 54 -18.10 2.71 -9.01
N ASN A 55 -18.13 3.30 -7.81
CA ASN A 55 -16.95 3.94 -7.25
C ASN A 55 -15.86 2.90 -6.95
N VAL A 56 -14.64 3.27 -7.29
CA VAL A 56 -13.43 2.48 -7.03
C VAL A 56 -12.50 3.30 -6.15
N TYR A 57 -12.16 2.74 -5.01
CA TYR A 57 -11.25 3.37 -4.04
C TYR A 57 -9.94 2.58 -3.97
N ASN A 58 -8.83 3.29 -3.90
CA ASN A 58 -7.55 2.69 -3.57
C ASN A 58 -7.50 2.34 -2.08
N VAL A 59 -7.08 1.12 -1.78
CA VAL A 59 -6.87 0.66 -0.41
C VAL A 59 -5.47 0.09 -0.26
N ASN A 60 -4.90 0.20 0.93
CA ASN A 60 -3.58 -0.33 1.21
C ASN A 60 -3.70 -1.61 2.03
N ASP A 61 -2.95 -2.65 1.67
CA ASP A 61 -2.79 -3.84 2.47
C ASP A 61 -2.17 -3.50 3.83
N ASN A 62 -2.44 -4.34 4.82
CA ASN A 62 -1.75 -4.26 6.09
C ASN A 62 -0.29 -4.73 5.97
N ALA A 63 0.54 -4.27 6.89
CA ALA A 63 1.96 -4.63 7.03
C ALA A 63 2.18 -5.52 8.27
N PHE A 64 1.25 -6.40 8.58
CA PHE A 64 1.39 -7.33 9.71
C PHE A 64 2.51 -8.32 9.45
N THR A 65 3.42 -8.46 10.40
CA THR A 65 4.52 -9.44 10.32
C THR A 65 4.06 -10.85 10.67
N ALA A 66 2.90 -10.99 11.33
CA ALA A 66 2.16 -12.23 11.51
C ALA A 66 0.66 -11.93 11.42
N GLY A 67 -0.13 -12.84 10.84
CA GLY A 67 -1.56 -12.62 10.60
C GLY A 67 -1.87 -11.77 9.35
N HIS A 68 -0.91 -11.59 8.46
CA HIS A 68 -1.17 -11.01 7.14
C HIS A 68 -1.89 -12.04 6.25
N VAL A 69 -3.03 -11.65 5.71
CA VAL A 69 -3.82 -12.47 4.77
C VAL A 69 -4.01 -11.68 3.48
N ASN A 70 -3.58 -12.25 2.37
CA ASN A 70 -3.70 -11.60 1.06
C ASN A 70 -5.16 -11.50 0.61
N LEU A 71 -5.49 -10.41 -0.07
CA LEU A 71 -6.72 -10.32 -0.84
C LEU A 71 -6.68 -11.24 -2.07
N PRO A 72 -7.84 -11.68 -2.59
CA PRO A 72 -7.91 -12.33 -3.89
C PRO A 72 -7.29 -11.45 -4.98
N LEU A 73 -6.61 -12.09 -5.95
CA LEU A 73 -6.03 -11.39 -7.10
C LEU A 73 -7.09 -11.13 -8.18
N ASP A 74 -7.06 -9.95 -8.80
CA ASP A 74 -7.91 -9.66 -9.96
C ASP A 74 -7.83 -10.77 -11.04
N PRO A 75 -8.94 -11.17 -11.67
CA PRO A 75 -10.30 -10.65 -11.55
C PRO A 75 -11.11 -11.22 -10.38
N ALA A 76 -10.55 -12.13 -9.59
CA ALA A 76 -11.21 -12.61 -8.38
C ALA A 76 -11.31 -11.52 -7.33
N ALA A 77 -12.38 -11.51 -6.54
CA ALA A 77 -12.59 -10.55 -5.48
C ALA A 77 -13.33 -11.15 -4.30
N LEU A 78 -13.03 -10.68 -3.10
CA LEU A 78 -13.84 -10.96 -1.92
C LEU A 78 -15.00 -9.97 -1.91
N THR A 79 -16.20 -10.47 -2.20
CA THR A 79 -17.42 -9.67 -2.31
C THR A 79 -18.38 -9.99 -1.19
N ASN A 80 -18.82 -8.98 -0.46
CA ASN A 80 -19.83 -9.13 0.57
C ASN A 80 -20.48 -7.77 0.92
N GLU A 81 -21.49 -7.81 1.77
CA GLU A 81 -22.09 -6.63 2.37
C GLU A 81 -21.10 -5.95 3.33
N LEU A 82 -21.09 -4.61 3.31
CA LEU A 82 -20.27 -3.78 4.18
C LEU A 82 -21.10 -3.33 5.38
N VAL A 83 -20.59 -3.55 6.60
CA VAL A 83 -21.25 -3.18 7.86
C VAL A 83 -20.29 -2.38 8.74
N LEU A 84 -20.78 -1.31 9.36
CA LEU A 84 -20.02 -0.54 10.33
C LEU A 84 -19.90 -1.34 11.65
N TYR A 85 -18.70 -1.40 12.19
CA TYR A 85 -18.47 -1.92 13.53
C TYR A 85 -19.03 -0.93 14.56
N GLU A 86 -19.77 -1.40 15.53
CA GLU A 86 -20.27 -0.59 16.63
C GLU A 86 -19.84 -1.21 17.95
N ASP A 87 -19.12 -0.45 18.77
CA ASP A 87 -18.67 -0.81 20.09
C ASP A 87 -19.08 0.23 21.14
N ALA A 88 -18.57 0.10 22.35
CA ALA A 88 -18.89 0.99 23.44
C ALA A 88 -18.15 2.32 23.36
N VAL A 89 -18.59 3.31 24.13
CA VAL A 89 -17.90 4.59 24.28
C VAL A 89 -16.47 4.40 24.81
N PRO A 90 -15.50 5.29 24.49
CA PRO A 90 -15.73 6.62 23.95
C PRO A 90 -15.87 6.69 22.43
N ASP A 91 -15.24 5.78 21.67
CA ASP A 91 -15.21 5.81 20.21
C ASP A 91 -16.00 4.63 19.64
N ILE A 92 -17.26 4.84 19.36
CA ILE A 92 -18.28 3.82 19.05
C ILE A 92 -18.09 3.02 17.75
N SER A 93 -16.97 3.16 17.06
CA SER A 93 -16.71 2.43 15.81
C SER A 93 -15.22 2.21 15.56
N ASP A 94 -14.41 2.20 16.60
CA ASP A 94 -12.97 2.02 16.48
C ASP A 94 -12.50 0.57 16.73
N ALA A 95 -13.41 -0.32 17.09
CA ALA A 95 -13.18 -1.75 17.34
C ALA A 95 -12.11 -2.04 18.42
N CYS A 96 -11.99 -1.18 19.41
CA CYS A 96 -11.11 -1.40 20.55
C CYS A 96 -11.80 -2.25 21.63
N GLU A 97 -13.12 -2.22 21.71
CA GLU A 97 -13.95 -3.04 22.58
C GLU A 97 -14.71 -4.11 21.78
N VAL A 98 -15.35 -5.03 22.48
CA VAL A 98 -16.22 -6.03 21.84
C VAL A 98 -17.43 -5.35 21.19
N PRO A 99 -17.88 -5.82 20.00
CA PRO A 99 -18.96 -5.15 19.29
C PRO A 99 -20.31 -5.31 20.00
N VAL A 100 -21.08 -4.24 20.02
CA VAL A 100 -22.48 -4.28 20.48
C VAL A 100 -23.43 -4.78 19.37
N ASN A 101 -22.99 -4.76 18.11
CA ASN A 101 -23.73 -5.23 16.93
C ASN A 101 -23.17 -6.54 16.34
N ALA A 102 -22.52 -7.41 17.12
CA ALA A 102 -21.83 -8.61 16.67
C ALA A 102 -22.62 -9.48 15.67
N ALA A 103 -23.93 -9.64 15.91
CA ALA A 103 -24.79 -10.43 15.02
C ALA A 103 -24.86 -9.88 13.59
N ALA A 104 -24.73 -8.55 13.40
CA ALA A 104 -24.72 -7.90 12.10
C ALA A 104 -23.39 -8.06 11.38
N LEU A 105 -22.29 -8.31 12.08
CA LEU A 105 -20.94 -8.41 11.53
C LEU A 105 -20.62 -9.78 10.93
N SER A 106 -21.34 -10.82 11.39
CA SER A 106 -21.06 -12.20 11.00
C SER A 106 -21.22 -12.43 9.50
N GLY A 107 -20.16 -12.94 8.85
CA GLY A 107 -20.11 -13.19 7.42
C GLY A 107 -20.00 -11.92 6.57
N LYS A 108 -19.72 -10.75 7.15
CA LYS A 108 -19.68 -9.46 6.43
C LYS A 108 -18.27 -8.92 6.31
N ILE A 109 -18.09 -7.97 5.40
CA ILE A 109 -16.92 -7.08 5.39
C ILE A 109 -17.23 -5.97 6.38
N VAL A 110 -16.31 -5.73 7.31
CA VAL A 110 -16.53 -4.79 8.40
C VAL A 110 -15.68 -3.54 8.21
N VAL A 111 -16.32 -2.37 8.23
CA VAL A 111 -15.60 -1.09 8.26
C VAL A 111 -15.49 -0.58 9.69
N ILE A 112 -14.27 -0.13 10.04
CA ILE A 112 -13.93 0.41 11.37
C ILE A 112 -13.15 1.71 11.20
N ARG A 113 -13.25 2.61 12.19
CA ARG A 113 -12.40 3.80 12.25
C ARG A 113 -11.09 3.49 12.94
N ARG A 114 -10.03 4.13 12.50
CA ARG A 114 -8.79 4.17 13.26
C ARG A 114 -9.06 4.87 14.59
N GLY A 115 -8.61 4.30 15.70
CA GLY A 115 -8.77 4.82 17.06
C GLY A 115 -7.53 4.55 17.90
N THR A 116 -7.73 4.37 19.20
CA THR A 116 -6.66 4.38 20.20
C THR A 116 -5.89 3.07 20.33
N CYS A 117 -6.50 1.91 20.06
CA CYS A 117 -5.82 0.62 20.17
C CYS A 117 -5.09 0.20 18.89
N SER A 118 -4.27 -0.85 18.98
CA SER A 118 -3.50 -1.36 17.84
C SER A 118 -4.38 -1.96 16.75
N PHE A 119 -3.89 -1.92 15.50
CA PHE A 119 -4.63 -2.46 14.35
C PHE A 119 -4.94 -3.96 14.47
N VAL A 120 -4.01 -4.74 15.05
CA VAL A 120 -4.24 -6.18 15.25
C VAL A 120 -5.39 -6.45 16.22
N ILE A 121 -5.56 -5.64 17.28
CA ILE A 121 -6.71 -5.74 18.19
C ILE A 121 -8.02 -5.47 17.44
N LYS A 122 -8.07 -4.40 16.64
CA LYS A 122 -9.25 -4.02 15.85
C LYS A 122 -9.66 -5.14 14.89
N VAL A 123 -8.70 -5.67 14.12
CA VAL A 123 -8.94 -6.75 13.17
C VAL A 123 -9.35 -8.03 13.89
N LYS A 124 -8.72 -8.33 15.03
CA LYS A 124 -9.06 -9.51 15.84
C LYS A 124 -10.46 -9.44 16.40
N ASN A 125 -10.87 -8.30 16.96
CA ASN A 125 -12.22 -8.11 17.49
C ASN A 125 -13.29 -8.27 16.39
N ALA A 126 -13.05 -7.73 15.19
CA ALA A 126 -13.95 -7.93 14.06
C ALA A 126 -14.00 -9.40 13.61
N GLN A 127 -12.85 -10.07 13.53
CA GLN A 127 -12.76 -11.50 13.19
C GLN A 127 -13.53 -12.36 14.21
N ASP A 128 -13.35 -12.09 15.50
CA ASP A 128 -14.02 -12.86 16.56
C ASP A 128 -15.55 -12.66 16.56
N ALA A 129 -16.01 -11.55 16.00
CA ALA A 129 -17.43 -11.30 15.71
C ALA A 129 -17.91 -11.96 14.39
N GLY A 130 -17.02 -12.68 13.68
CA GLY A 130 -17.35 -13.42 12.46
C GLY A 130 -17.18 -12.61 11.17
N ALA A 131 -16.51 -11.47 11.18
CA ALA A 131 -16.17 -10.74 9.95
C ALA A 131 -15.32 -11.58 9.00
N VAL A 132 -15.47 -11.38 7.69
CA VAL A 132 -14.69 -12.05 6.63
C VAL A 132 -13.56 -11.19 6.08
N ALA A 133 -13.61 -9.89 6.30
CA ALA A 133 -12.55 -8.92 6.01
C ALA A 133 -12.78 -7.64 6.80
N VAL A 134 -11.72 -6.82 6.92
CA VAL A 134 -11.78 -5.53 7.62
C VAL A 134 -11.26 -4.40 6.74
N VAL A 135 -11.97 -3.27 6.76
CA VAL A 135 -11.56 -2.00 6.14
C VAL A 135 -11.36 -0.98 7.25
N VAL A 136 -10.13 -0.52 7.45
CA VAL A 136 -9.80 0.49 8.45
C VAL A 136 -9.75 1.87 7.80
N VAL A 137 -10.63 2.77 8.24
CA VAL A 137 -10.68 4.17 7.80
C VAL A 137 -9.73 5.01 8.64
N ASN A 138 -8.84 5.77 7.99
CA ASN A 138 -7.95 6.67 8.69
C ASN A 138 -8.70 7.78 9.42
N ASN A 139 -8.17 8.28 10.53
CA ASN A 139 -8.72 9.40 11.29
C ASN A 139 -7.95 10.72 11.07
N VAL A 140 -6.97 10.71 10.18
CA VAL A 140 -6.20 11.87 9.73
C VAL A 140 -6.00 11.81 8.23
N ALA A 141 -5.65 12.93 7.60
CA ALA A 141 -5.32 12.96 6.18
C ALA A 141 -4.10 12.07 5.85
N GLY A 142 -4.12 11.46 4.67
CA GLY A 142 -3.04 10.58 4.18
C GLY A 142 -3.33 9.09 4.34
N GLY A 143 -2.35 8.27 3.94
CA GLY A 143 -2.42 6.81 4.05
C GLY A 143 -2.08 6.29 5.44
N ILE A 144 -2.44 5.04 5.70
CA ILE A 144 -2.04 4.32 6.92
C ILE A 144 -1.15 3.13 6.52
N SER A 145 -0.04 2.94 7.22
CA SER A 145 0.65 1.66 7.29
C SER A 145 0.20 0.93 8.55
N MET A 146 -0.62 -0.11 8.39
CA MET A 146 -1.14 -0.89 9.52
C MET A 146 -0.10 -1.94 9.91
N ALA A 147 0.76 -1.62 10.87
CA ALA A 147 1.75 -2.54 11.43
C ALA A 147 1.17 -3.32 12.63
N GLY A 148 1.77 -4.47 12.90
CA GLY A 148 1.43 -5.34 14.02
C GLY A 148 1.82 -6.79 13.79
N ALA A 149 1.56 -7.65 14.76
CA ALA A 149 1.77 -9.09 14.66
C ALA A 149 0.75 -9.83 15.54
N ASP A 150 -0.09 -10.66 14.92
CA ASP A 150 -0.96 -11.60 15.60
C ASP A 150 -1.27 -12.77 14.66
N ALA A 151 -0.61 -13.90 14.88
CA ALA A 151 -0.75 -15.11 14.05
C ALA A 151 -2.15 -15.74 14.09
N THR A 152 -3.02 -15.29 14.97
CA THR A 152 -4.41 -15.77 15.06
C THR A 152 -5.38 -15.03 14.14
N ILE A 153 -4.92 -13.96 13.48
CA ILE A 153 -5.67 -13.27 12.43
C ILE A 153 -5.63 -14.12 11.16
N THR A 154 -6.79 -14.43 10.62
CA THR A 154 -6.99 -15.30 9.44
C THR A 154 -7.87 -14.65 8.37
N ILE A 155 -8.21 -13.37 8.52
CA ILE A 155 -8.98 -12.59 7.55
C ILE A 155 -8.15 -11.44 6.99
N PRO A 156 -8.37 -11.03 5.73
CA PRO A 156 -7.67 -9.88 5.17
C PRO A 156 -8.13 -8.57 5.81
N ALA A 157 -7.20 -7.64 5.93
CA ALA A 157 -7.46 -6.30 6.43
C ALA A 157 -6.76 -5.26 5.54
N VAL A 158 -7.49 -4.22 5.16
CA VAL A 158 -7.00 -3.11 4.35
C VAL A 158 -7.30 -1.77 5.01
N SER A 159 -6.58 -0.75 4.59
CA SER A 159 -6.86 0.63 5.04
C SER A 159 -7.21 1.54 3.87
N MET A 160 -8.00 2.58 4.16
CA MET A 160 -8.38 3.61 3.20
C MET A 160 -8.23 5.02 3.79
N SER A 161 -8.28 6.02 2.91
CA SER A 161 -8.19 7.42 3.31
C SER A 161 -9.36 7.83 4.23
N GLN A 162 -9.13 8.87 5.04
CA GLN A 162 -10.20 9.44 5.88
C GLN A 162 -11.37 9.93 5.02
N VAL A 163 -11.09 10.66 3.95
CA VAL A 163 -12.13 11.30 3.10
C VAL A 163 -13.02 10.24 2.45
N ASP A 164 -12.42 9.24 1.82
CA ASP A 164 -13.16 8.19 1.12
C ASP A 164 -13.90 7.28 2.11
N GLY A 165 -13.25 6.96 3.23
CA GLY A 165 -13.82 6.08 4.25
C GLY A 165 -15.01 6.70 4.99
N GLU A 166 -14.92 7.97 5.37
CA GLU A 166 -16.04 8.66 6.01
C GLU A 166 -17.21 8.85 5.04
N ALA A 167 -16.94 9.11 3.75
CA ALA A 167 -18.00 9.16 2.73
C ALA A 167 -18.72 7.79 2.60
N LEU A 168 -17.95 6.70 2.63
CA LEU A 168 -18.50 5.34 2.58
C LEU A 168 -19.31 5.00 3.85
N ILE A 169 -18.79 5.35 5.03
CA ILE A 169 -19.51 5.14 6.31
C ILE A 169 -20.81 5.96 6.34
N ALA A 170 -20.77 7.22 5.90
CA ALA A 170 -21.97 8.06 5.84
C ALA A 170 -23.03 7.47 4.90
N ALA A 171 -22.61 6.88 3.79
CA ALA A 171 -23.52 6.24 2.84
C ALA A 171 -24.23 5.02 3.44
N LEU A 172 -23.59 4.27 4.35
CA LEU A 172 -24.21 3.12 5.04
C LEU A 172 -25.50 3.51 5.81
N GLY A 173 -25.60 4.76 6.24
CA GLY A 173 -26.84 5.28 6.87
C GLY A 173 -28.07 5.32 5.94
N SER A 174 -27.87 5.18 4.62
CA SER A 174 -28.96 5.21 3.61
C SER A 174 -29.36 3.82 3.11
N GLY A 175 -28.70 2.74 3.52
CA GLY A 175 -29.03 1.37 3.10
C GLY A 175 -27.85 0.43 3.10
N ALA A 176 -28.09 -0.82 2.68
CA ALA A 176 -27.08 -1.85 2.58
C ALA A 176 -26.19 -1.66 1.34
N TYR A 177 -24.89 -1.82 1.51
CA TYR A 177 -23.89 -1.72 0.45
C TYR A 177 -23.14 -3.04 0.32
N SER A 178 -23.07 -3.58 -0.90
CA SER A 178 -22.15 -4.64 -1.25
C SER A 178 -20.89 -4.03 -1.84
N ILE A 179 -19.73 -4.53 -1.40
CA ILE A 179 -18.43 -4.14 -1.92
C ILE A 179 -17.59 -5.34 -2.32
N SER A 180 -16.61 -5.12 -3.17
CA SER A 180 -15.60 -6.10 -3.56
C SER A 180 -14.22 -5.60 -3.21
N LEU A 181 -13.40 -6.47 -2.60
CA LEU A 181 -11.99 -6.21 -2.30
C LEU A 181 -11.13 -7.13 -3.16
N SER A 182 -10.13 -6.57 -3.83
CA SER A 182 -9.16 -7.34 -4.61
C SER A 182 -7.80 -6.67 -4.65
N SER A 183 -6.78 -7.47 -4.89
CA SER A 183 -5.41 -7.02 -5.16
C SER A 183 -5.11 -7.11 -6.65
N PRO A 184 -4.25 -6.26 -7.22
CA PRO A 184 -3.89 -6.37 -8.63
C PRO A 184 -3.14 -7.69 -8.89
N GLU A 185 -3.47 -8.31 -10.01
CA GLU A 185 -2.94 -9.63 -10.41
C GLU A 185 -1.44 -9.61 -10.71
N VAL A 186 -0.89 -8.46 -11.09
CA VAL A 186 0.50 -8.34 -11.55
C VAL A 186 1.15 -7.07 -11.03
N TYR A 187 2.39 -7.22 -10.57
CA TYR A 187 3.32 -6.10 -10.46
C TYR A 187 3.59 -5.55 -11.86
N VAL A 188 3.25 -4.31 -12.10
CA VAL A 188 3.72 -3.62 -13.30
C VAL A 188 5.12 -3.13 -12.99
N ASN A 189 6.12 -3.76 -13.60
CA ASN A 189 7.47 -3.23 -13.58
C ASN A 189 7.47 -1.93 -14.40
N GLY A 190 7.60 -0.81 -13.71
CA GLY A 190 7.85 0.49 -14.34
C GLY A 190 9.32 0.58 -14.75
N ASP A 191 9.59 1.06 -15.95
CA ASP A 191 10.95 1.36 -16.37
C ASP A 191 11.41 2.67 -15.72
N GLY A 192 12.56 2.66 -15.06
CA GLY A 192 13.18 3.86 -14.47
C GLY A 192 13.46 4.96 -15.48
N ASP A 193 13.63 4.61 -16.75
CA ASP A 193 13.85 5.56 -17.85
C ASP A 193 12.66 6.49 -18.12
N PHE A 194 11.46 6.16 -17.63
CA PHE A 194 10.29 7.03 -17.73
C PHE A 194 10.16 8.00 -16.57
N ASP A 195 11.04 7.94 -15.56
CA ASP A 195 11.04 8.88 -14.44
C ASP A 195 12.17 9.91 -14.60
N ASN A 196 11.79 11.11 -15.01
CA ASN A 196 12.74 12.22 -15.18
C ASN A 196 13.47 12.60 -13.88
N GLY A 197 12.88 12.33 -12.72
CA GLY A 197 13.51 12.57 -11.42
C GLY A 197 14.67 11.62 -11.19
N ILE A 198 14.50 10.33 -11.49
CA ILE A 198 15.55 9.31 -11.38
C ILE A 198 16.68 9.61 -12.38
N ILE A 199 16.33 9.90 -13.64
CA ILE A 199 17.31 10.25 -14.68
C ILE A 199 18.16 11.46 -14.23
N ALA A 200 17.52 12.53 -13.77
CA ALA A 200 18.20 13.73 -13.30
C ALA A 200 19.09 13.47 -12.09
N HIS A 201 18.64 12.64 -11.15
CA HIS A 201 19.39 12.23 -9.97
C HIS A 201 20.69 11.51 -10.37
N GLU A 202 20.59 10.47 -11.18
CA GLU A 202 21.75 9.69 -11.61
C GLU A 202 22.73 10.51 -12.47
N TYR A 203 22.20 11.36 -13.37
CA TYR A 203 23.05 12.24 -14.17
C TYR A 203 23.80 13.26 -13.30
N THR A 204 23.18 13.73 -12.22
CA THR A 204 23.80 14.65 -11.25
C THR A 204 24.96 13.99 -10.51
N HIS A 205 24.86 12.69 -10.16
CA HIS A 205 26.00 11.93 -9.63
C HIS A 205 27.18 11.94 -10.59
N GLY A 206 26.94 11.72 -11.88
CA GLY A 206 27.99 11.78 -12.89
C GLY A 206 28.67 13.14 -13.00
N ILE A 207 27.89 14.23 -12.95
CA ILE A 207 28.40 15.59 -13.00
C ILE A 207 29.20 15.91 -11.72
N SER A 208 28.64 15.66 -10.55
CA SER A 208 29.29 15.99 -9.26
C SER A 208 30.60 15.25 -9.07
N THR A 209 30.64 13.96 -9.44
CA THR A 209 31.85 13.14 -9.40
C THR A 209 32.96 13.69 -10.29
N ARG A 210 32.62 14.17 -11.49
CA ARG A 210 33.59 14.76 -12.41
C ARG A 210 34.07 16.15 -12.04
N LEU A 211 33.18 16.96 -11.44
CA LEU A 211 33.54 18.35 -11.07
C LEU A 211 34.38 18.43 -9.78
N VAL A 212 34.22 17.49 -8.87
CA VAL A 212 34.76 17.60 -7.49
C VAL A 212 36.01 16.76 -7.26
N GLY A 213 36.62 16.16 -8.22
CA GLY A 213 37.84 15.47 -7.89
C GLY A 213 38.43 14.48 -8.88
N GLY A 214 38.42 14.83 -10.17
CA GLY A 214 39.16 14.04 -11.17
C GLY A 214 38.73 12.55 -11.23
N GLY A 215 37.44 12.28 -11.06
CA GLY A 215 36.87 10.94 -11.08
C GLY A 215 36.71 10.27 -9.70
N GLY A 216 37.23 10.91 -8.62
CA GLY A 216 37.07 10.39 -7.25
C GLY A 216 35.78 10.79 -6.55
N GLY A 217 35.09 11.82 -7.06
CA GLY A 217 33.83 12.32 -6.54
C GLY A 217 33.89 12.82 -5.08
N LEU A 218 32.74 13.21 -4.57
CA LEU A 218 32.53 13.41 -3.14
C LEU A 218 32.56 12.03 -2.47
N ASN A 219 33.34 11.87 -1.42
CA ASN A 219 33.28 10.64 -0.63
C ASN A 219 31.99 10.63 0.22
N SER A 220 31.62 9.44 0.74
CA SER A 220 30.37 9.27 1.47
C SER A 220 30.22 10.16 2.73
N ALA A 221 31.31 10.75 3.22
CA ALA A 221 31.30 11.66 4.37
C ALA A 221 31.04 13.12 3.96
N GLU A 222 31.17 13.44 2.66
CA GLU A 222 31.04 14.78 2.10
C GLU A 222 29.79 14.95 1.23
N GLN A 223 29.03 13.87 1.00
CA GLN A 223 27.76 13.94 0.30
C GLN A 223 26.68 14.43 1.27
N PRO A 224 26.10 15.62 1.03
CA PRO A 224 24.86 15.96 1.71
C PRO A 224 23.80 14.95 1.30
N GLY A 225 23.12 14.35 2.29
CA GLY A 225 22.06 13.37 2.10
C GLY A 225 20.87 13.90 1.30
#